data_c3be610f52d643f24843c49f8ad8b741
#
_entry.id   c3be610f52d643f24843c49f8ad8b741
#
_cell.length_a   1.000
_cell.length_b   1.000
_cell.length_c   1.000
_cell.angle_alpha   90.00
_cell.angle_beta   90.00
_cell.angle_gamma   90.00
#
_symmetry.space_group_name_H-M   'P 1'
#
loop_
_entity.id
_entity.type
_entity.pdbx_description
1 polymer ?
#
loop_
_entity_poly.entity_id
_entity_poly.type
_entity_poly.pdbx_seq_one_letter_code
_entity_poly.pdbx_strand_id
1 'polypeptide(L)'
;MSDFILWGSKITAPSLSFRANRFTEKLNCKAQRKYSQVGNLKGRWQQWADEHIQSQKLNPFSEEFDYELAMSTRLHKGDEGYGRPKEGTKTAERAKRAEEHIYREILDMCFIIRSMARHRRDGKIQVTFGDLFDRYVRISDKVVGILMRARKHGLVDFEGEMLWQGRDDHVVITLLK
;
A
#
# COMPACT_ATOMS: atom_id res chain seq x y z
N MET A 1 25.80 -16.22 -74.08
CA MET A 1 25.95 -17.12 -72.91
C MET A 1 25.93 -16.27 -71.63
N SER A 2 24.85 -16.24 -70.99
CA SER A 2 24.75 -15.90 -69.56
C SER A 2 23.26 -15.73 -69.19
N ASP A 3 22.71 -16.76 -68.65
CA ASP A 3 21.35 -16.83 -68.21
C ASP A 3 21.16 -16.00 -66.89
N PHE A 4 20.28 -15.01 -66.88
CA PHE A 4 19.80 -14.29 -65.71
C PHE A 4 18.49 -14.94 -65.26
N ILE A 5 18.54 -15.72 -64.20
CA ILE A 5 17.38 -16.27 -63.54
C ILE A 5 16.78 -15.19 -62.63
N LEU A 6 15.63 -14.64 -63.01
CA LEU A 6 14.80 -13.75 -62.19
C LEU A 6 13.93 -14.61 -61.25
N TRP A 7 14.27 -14.57 -59.96
CA TRP A 7 13.42 -15.11 -58.88
C TRP A 7 12.41 -14.03 -58.43
N GLY A 8 11.24 -14.05 -59.04
CA GLY A 8 10.13 -13.19 -58.67
C GLY A 8 9.20 -13.91 -57.72
N SER A 9 9.38 -13.79 -56.40
CA SER A 9 8.44 -14.23 -55.38
C SER A 9 7.20 -13.33 -55.42
N LYS A 10 6.09 -13.79 -56.02
CA LYS A 10 4.78 -13.13 -55.92
C LYS A 10 4.24 -13.30 -54.49
N ILE A 11 4.39 -12.26 -53.69
CA ILE A 11 3.68 -12.18 -52.40
C ILE A 11 2.23 -11.81 -52.74
N THR A 12 1.34 -12.79 -52.82
CA THR A 12 -0.09 -12.59 -52.94
C THR A 12 -0.65 -12.04 -51.67
N ALA A 13 -1.14 -10.80 -51.71
CA ALA A 13 -1.88 -10.21 -50.56
C ALA A 13 -3.12 -11.05 -50.26
N PRO A 14 -3.45 -11.32 -48.99
CA PRO A 14 -4.65 -12.08 -48.64
C PRO A 14 -5.90 -11.37 -49.14
N SER A 15 -6.82 -12.13 -49.76
CA SER A 15 -8.05 -11.63 -50.36
C SER A 15 -8.88 -10.80 -49.36
N LEU A 16 -9.58 -9.79 -49.86
CA LEU A 16 -10.46 -8.92 -49.09
C LEU A 16 -11.49 -9.68 -48.26
N SER A 17 -11.94 -10.84 -48.72
CA SER A 17 -12.84 -11.76 -48.01
C SER A 17 -12.21 -12.32 -46.72
N PHE A 18 -10.93 -12.65 -46.72
CA PHE A 18 -10.21 -13.17 -45.57
C PHE A 18 -10.02 -12.09 -44.47
N ARG A 19 -9.83 -10.85 -44.87
CA ARG A 19 -9.78 -9.70 -43.92
C ARG A 19 -11.15 -9.40 -43.33
N ALA A 20 -12.22 -9.46 -44.11
CA ALA A 20 -13.57 -9.23 -43.63
C ALA A 20 -14.02 -10.28 -42.58
N ASN A 21 -13.74 -11.57 -42.84
CA ASN A 21 -14.06 -12.64 -41.89
C ASN A 21 -13.31 -12.51 -40.56
N ARG A 22 -12.04 -12.14 -40.60
CA ARG A 22 -11.24 -11.92 -39.39
C ARG A 22 -11.71 -10.72 -38.56
N PHE A 23 -12.30 -9.70 -39.22
CA PHE A 23 -12.83 -8.53 -38.56
C PHE A 23 -14.18 -8.83 -37.91
N THR A 24 -15.05 -9.59 -38.58
CA THR A 24 -16.33 -10.05 -38.04
C THR A 24 -16.17 -11.03 -36.89
N GLU A 25 -15.19 -11.95 -36.95
CA GLU A 25 -14.86 -12.81 -35.81
C GLU A 25 -14.37 -12.05 -34.59
N LYS A 26 -13.51 -11.04 -34.79
CA LYS A 26 -13.06 -10.16 -33.67
C LYS A 26 -14.19 -9.34 -33.07
N LEU A 27 -15.15 -8.87 -33.88
CA LEU A 27 -16.31 -8.15 -33.41
C LEU A 27 -17.28 -9.08 -32.64
N ASN A 28 -17.53 -10.29 -33.14
CA ASN A 28 -18.33 -11.29 -32.45
C ASN A 28 -17.70 -11.74 -31.12
N CYS A 29 -16.39 -11.94 -31.07
CA CYS A 29 -15.67 -12.27 -29.84
C CYS A 29 -15.71 -11.13 -28.81
N LYS A 30 -15.65 -9.85 -29.25
CA LYS A 30 -15.84 -8.69 -28.38
C LYS A 30 -17.29 -8.52 -27.92
N ALA A 31 -18.27 -8.81 -28.77
CA ALA A 31 -19.68 -8.78 -28.40
C ALA A 31 -20.02 -9.85 -27.38
N GLN A 32 -19.55 -11.09 -27.57
CA GLN A 32 -19.73 -12.18 -26.59
C GLN A 32 -19.10 -11.91 -25.22
N ARG A 33 -17.99 -11.15 -25.14
CA ARG A 33 -17.42 -10.73 -23.86
C ARG A 33 -18.21 -9.62 -23.16
N LYS A 34 -18.95 -8.79 -23.89
CA LYS A 34 -19.77 -7.70 -23.32
C LYS A 34 -21.13 -8.14 -22.80
N TYR A 35 -21.69 -9.18 -23.39
CA TYR A 35 -23.02 -9.69 -23.02
C TYR A 35 -22.86 -11.07 -22.37
N SER A 36 -22.60 -11.10 -21.05
CA SER A 36 -22.78 -12.35 -20.30
C SER A 36 -24.26 -12.73 -20.39
N GLN A 37 -24.54 -13.98 -20.77
CA GLN A 37 -25.90 -14.51 -20.78
C GLN A 37 -26.55 -14.25 -19.41
N VAL A 38 -27.83 -13.86 -19.40
CA VAL A 38 -28.60 -13.57 -18.16
C VAL A 38 -28.50 -14.69 -17.13
N GLY A 39 -28.38 -15.96 -17.58
CA GLY A 39 -28.15 -17.10 -16.72
C GLY A 39 -26.84 -17.04 -15.91
N ASN A 40 -25.75 -16.58 -16.53
CA ASN A 40 -24.48 -16.40 -15.82
C ASN A 40 -24.51 -15.25 -14.80
N LEU A 41 -25.26 -14.19 -15.11
CA LEU A 41 -25.52 -13.10 -14.18
C LEU A 41 -26.34 -13.61 -12.98
N LYS A 42 -27.44 -14.31 -13.22
CA LYS A 42 -28.28 -14.90 -12.18
C LYS A 42 -27.45 -15.82 -11.27
N GLY A 43 -26.63 -16.71 -11.84
CA GLY A 43 -25.78 -17.63 -11.07
C GLY A 43 -24.79 -16.88 -10.15
N ARG A 44 -24.13 -15.84 -10.65
CA ARG A 44 -23.23 -15.01 -9.81
C ARG A 44 -23.97 -14.26 -8.71
N TRP A 45 -25.16 -13.74 -8.98
CA TRP A 45 -25.96 -13.05 -7.96
C TRP A 45 -26.45 -14.02 -6.89
N GLN A 46 -26.85 -15.23 -7.30
CA GLN A 46 -27.26 -16.29 -6.38
C GLN A 46 -26.09 -16.66 -5.46
N GLN A 47 -24.94 -16.96 -6.04
CA GLN A 47 -23.74 -17.29 -5.28
C GLN A 47 -23.34 -16.15 -4.32
N TRP A 48 -23.35 -14.92 -4.79
CA TRP A 48 -23.07 -13.76 -3.93
C TRP A 48 -24.08 -13.62 -2.79
N ALA A 49 -25.38 -13.85 -3.05
CA ALA A 49 -26.40 -13.81 -2.03
C ALA A 49 -26.19 -14.92 -0.98
N ASP A 50 -25.87 -16.12 -1.42
CA ASP A 50 -25.58 -17.26 -0.51
C ASP A 50 -24.34 -17.00 0.34
N GLU A 51 -23.26 -16.49 -0.26
CA GLU A 51 -22.05 -16.08 0.45
C GLU A 51 -22.34 -14.95 1.44
N HIS A 52 -23.19 -13.98 1.07
CA HIS A 52 -23.58 -12.90 1.94
C HIS A 52 -24.37 -13.41 3.16
N ILE A 53 -25.35 -14.29 2.97
CA ILE A 53 -26.13 -14.90 4.06
C ILE A 53 -25.19 -15.62 5.03
N GLN A 54 -24.22 -16.40 4.53
CA GLN A 54 -23.25 -17.07 5.40
C GLN A 54 -22.37 -16.06 6.17
N SER A 55 -21.97 -14.97 5.52
CA SER A 55 -21.17 -13.94 6.18
C SER A 55 -21.93 -13.16 7.26
N GLN A 56 -23.27 -13.06 7.13
CA GLN A 56 -24.12 -12.41 8.15
C GLN A 56 -24.16 -13.15 9.48
N LYS A 57 -23.89 -14.44 9.50
CA LYS A 57 -23.77 -15.23 10.77
C LYS A 57 -22.62 -14.74 11.65
N LEU A 58 -21.61 -14.11 11.07
CA LEU A 58 -20.47 -13.51 11.79
C LEU A 58 -20.67 -12.03 12.11
N ASN A 59 -21.73 -11.42 11.61
CA ASN A 59 -22.02 -10.00 11.82
C ASN A 59 -22.84 -9.79 13.09
N PRO A 60 -22.29 -9.14 14.14
CA PRO A 60 -23.00 -8.94 15.42
C PRO A 60 -24.25 -8.06 15.30
N PHE A 61 -24.47 -7.38 14.18
CA PHE A 61 -25.65 -6.54 13.92
C PHE A 61 -26.73 -7.25 13.07
N SER A 62 -26.49 -8.52 12.71
CA SER A 62 -27.47 -9.33 11.97
C SER A 62 -28.41 -10.08 12.93
N GLU A 63 -29.67 -10.24 12.54
CA GLU A 63 -30.63 -11.07 13.29
C GLU A 63 -30.23 -12.57 13.32
N GLU A 64 -29.47 -13.02 12.32
CA GLU A 64 -28.96 -14.39 12.21
C GLU A 64 -27.56 -14.57 12.84
N PHE A 65 -27.14 -13.66 13.70
CA PHE A 65 -25.82 -13.71 14.32
C PHE A 65 -25.62 -14.96 15.17
N ASP A 66 -24.60 -15.73 14.85
CA ASP A 66 -24.17 -16.89 15.62
C ASP A 66 -22.97 -16.53 16.50
N TYR A 67 -23.23 -16.34 17.79
CA TYR A 67 -22.22 -15.97 18.78
C TYR A 67 -21.12 -17.02 18.92
N GLU A 68 -21.48 -18.31 18.97
CA GLU A 68 -20.51 -19.38 19.18
C GLU A 68 -19.56 -19.50 17.98
N LEU A 69 -20.11 -19.45 16.77
CA LEU A 69 -19.33 -19.44 15.54
C LEU A 69 -18.41 -18.21 15.48
N ALA A 70 -18.92 -17.04 15.83
CA ALA A 70 -18.13 -15.79 15.82
C ALA A 70 -16.98 -15.85 16.83
N MET A 71 -17.20 -16.42 18.03
CA MET A 71 -16.16 -16.55 19.03
C MET A 71 -15.12 -17.62 18.65
N SER A 72 -15.53 -18.74 18.08
CA SER A 72 -14.62 -19.79 17.64
C SER A 72 -13.71 -19.37 16.48
N THR A 73 -14.18 -18.46 15.63
CA THR A 73 -13.40 -17.95 14.47
C THR A 73 -12.54 -16.74 14.83
N ARG A 74 -12.70 -16.15 16.02
CA ARG A 74 -11.98 -14.98 16.46
C ARG A 74 -10.56 -15.33 16.87
N LEU A 75 -9.58 -14.61 16.29
CA LEU A 75 -8.18 -14.72 16.69
C LEU A 75 -7.97 -14.18 18.11
N HIS A 76 -7.21 -14.91 18.91
CA HIS A 76 -6.82 -14.51 20.27
C HIS A 76 -5.45 -13.84 20.29
N LYS A 77 -5.17 -13.10 21.36
CA LYS A 77 -3.87 -12.45 21.55
C LYS A 77 -2.78 -13.53 21.65
N GLY A 78 -1.86 -13.54 20.70
CA GLY A 78 -0.79 -14.52 20.56
C GLY A 78 -0.89 -15.38 19.30
N ASP A 79 -2.08 -15.43 18.69
CA ASP A 79 -2.28 -16.16 17.43
C ASP A 79 -1.60 -15.43 16.26
N GLU A 80 -1.14 -16.20 15.29
CA GLU A 80 -0.59 -15.64 14.07
C GLU A 80 -1.66 -14.82 13.33
N GLY A 81 -1.33 -13.57 13.00
CA GLY A 81 -2.25 -12.64 12.34
C GLY A 81 -3.13 -11.82 13.30
N TYR A 82 -3.09 -12.05 14.62
CA TYR A 82 -3.83 -11.21 15.57
C TYR A 82 -3.42 -9.73 15.46
N GLY A 83 -4.41 -8.86 15.32
CA GLY A 83 -4.20 -7.40 15.21
C GLY A 83 -3.59 -6.94 13.87
N ARG A 84 -3.48 -7.83 12.89
CA ARG A 84 -2.99 -7.51 11.54
C ARG A 84 -4.09 -7.71 10.50
N PRO A 85 -4.18 -6.86 9.48
CA PRO A 85 -5.11 -7.08 8.40
C PRO A 85 -4.71 -8.33 7.61
N LYS A 86 -5.70 -9.10 7.15
CA LYS A 86 -5.47 -10.30 6.35
C LYS A 86 -4.73 -9.94 5.05
N GLU A 87 -3.71 -10.71 4.70
CA GLU A 87 -2.94 -10.51 3.47
C GLU A 87 -3.83 -10.57 2.22
N GLY A 88 -3.46 -9.81 1.18
CA GLY A 88 -4.23 -9.72 -0.07
C GLY A 88 -5.48 -8.83 0.03
N THR A 89 -5.80 -8.25 1.19
CA THR A 89 -6.93 -7.32 1.33
C THR A 89 -6.52 -5.87 1.05
N LYS A 90 -7.48 -5.06 0.59
CA LYS A 90 -7.27 -3.60 0.41
C LYS A 90 -6.83 -2.91 1.70
N THR A 91 -7.20 -3.45 2.86
CA THR A 91 -6.79 -2.93 4.18
C THR A 91 -5.30 -3.18 4.40
N ALA A 92 -4.78 -4.36 4.06
CA ALA A 92 -3.35 -4.67 4.13
C ALA A 92 -2.52 -3.78 3.19
N GLU A 93 -3.00 -3.55 1.96
CA GLU A 93 -2.35 -2.62 1.04
C GLU A 93 -2.31 -1.18 1.57
N ARG A 94 -3.41 -0.71 2.17
CA ARG A 94 -3.45 0.62 2.79
C ARG A 94 -2.50 0.74 3.98
N ALA A 95 -2.43 -0.30 4.82
CA ALA A 95 -1.51 -0.36 5.96
C ALA A 95 -0.05 -0.26 5.48
N LYS A 96 0.33 -1.02 4.45
CA LYS A 96 1.67 -0.96 3.85
C LYS A 96 2.00 0.42 3.29
N ARG A 97 1.09 1.05 2.55
CA ARG A 97 1.29 2.41 2.03
C ARG A 97 1.45 3.44 3.15
N ALA A 98 0.68 3.29 4.24
CA ALA A 98 0.79 4.17 5.40
C ALA A 98 2.15 3.99 6.11
N GLU A 99 2.63 2.76 6.24
CA GLU A 99 3.95 2.46 6.81
C GLU A 99 5.09 3.05 5.96
N GLU A 100 5.03 2.89 4.64
CA GLU A 100 6.00 3.49 3.70
C GLU A 100 5.99 5.02 3.77
N HIS A 101 4.82 5.63 3.95
CA HIS A 101 4.71 7.09 4.11
C HIS A 101 5.35 7.55 5.42
N ILE A 102 5.04 6.87 6.53
CA ILE A 102 5.63 7.18 7.84
C ILE A 102 7.16 7.03 7.80
N TYR A 103 7.66 5.99 7.15
CA TYR A 103 9.10 5.79 7.03
C TYR A 103 9.79 6.91 6.24
N ARG A 104 9.17 7.40 5.18
CA ARG A 104 9.67 8.59 4.45
C ARG A 104 9.71 9.84 5.33
N GLU A 105 8.65 10.11 6.10
CA GLU A 105 8.63 11.24 7.05
C GLU A 105 9.77 11.14 8.09
N ILE A 106 10.11 9.92 8.53
CA ILE A 106 11.24 9.68 9.44
C ILE A 106 12.58 9.99 8.75
N LEU A 107 12.78 9.55 7.51
CA LEU A 107 14.01 9.83 6.77
C LEU A 107 14.18 11.33 6.49
N ASP A 108 13.10 12.02 6.14
CA ASP A 108 13.09 13.48 5.94
C ASP A 108 13.48 14.19 7.24
N MET A 109 12.99 13.74 8.39
CA MET A 109 13.40 14.27 9.71
C MET A 109 14.88 14.04 9.97
N CYS A 110 15.41 12.86 9.72
CA CYS A 110 16.85 12.58 9.88
C CYS A 110 17.70 13.49 8.99
N PHE A 111 17.25 13.74 7.76
CA PHE A 111 17.90 14.69 6.85
C PHE A 111 17.90 16.12 7.40
N ILE A 112 16.77 16.58 7.95
CA ILE A 112 16.63 17.91 8.56
C ILE A 112 17.57 18.02 9.78
N ILE A 113 17.59 17.02 10.67
CA ILE A 113 18.49 16.97 11.82
C ILE A 113 19.95 17.10 11.36
N ARG A 114 20.36 16.37 10.31
CA ARG A 114 21.71 16.48 9.74
C ARG A 114 22.00 17.88 9.21
N SER A 115 21.05 18.52 8.56
CA SER A 115 21.20 19.86 7.98
C SER A 115 21.32 20.96 9.03
N MET A 116 20.71 20.74 10.21
CA MET A 116 20.71 21.71 11.33
C MET A 116 21.87 21.48 12.29
N ALA A 117 22.35 20.25 12.40
CA ALA A 117 23.35 19.89 13.37
C ALA A 117 24.66 20.65 13.16
N ARG A 118 25.12 21.29 14.21
CA ARG A 118 26.48 21.86 14.26
C ARG A 118 27.46 20.70 14.41
N HIS A 119 28.41 20.60 13.49
CA HIS A 119 29.48 19.62 13.57
C HIS A 119 30.26 19.80 14.89
N ARG A 120 30.02 18.87 15.83
CA ARG A 120 30.84 18.78 17.04
C ARG A 120 32.12 18.01 16.75
N ARG A 121 33.16 18.27 17.51
CA ARG A 121 34.46 17.55 17.41
C ARG A 121 34.32 16.03 17.62
N ASP A 122 33.25 15.60 18.30
CA ASP A 122 32.94 14.18 18.60
C ASP A 122 32.28 13.43 17.45
N GLY A 123 32.08 14.08 16.31
CA GLY A 123 31.41 13.45 15.15
C GLY A 123 29.93 13.12 15.34
N LYS A 124 29.37 13.39 16.52
CA LYS A 124 27.94 13.16 16.79
C LYS A 124 27.09 14.28 16.20
N ILE A 125 26.00 13.87 15.56
CA ILE A 125 25.00 14.76 14.99
C ILE A 125 23.93 15.00 16.05
N GLN A 126 23.86 16.21 16.60
CA GLN A 126 22.97 16.55 17.71
C GLN A 126 22.26 17.88 17.45
N VAL A 127 21.00 17.94 17.86
CA VAL A 127 20.15 19.13 17.80
C VAL A 127 19.30 19.21 19.08
N THR A 128 18.96 20.39 19.55
CA THR A 128 18.01 20.54 20.65
C THR A 128 16.58 20.34 20.15
N PHE A 129 15.68 19.88 21.04
CA PHE A 129 14.29 19.70 20.66
C PHE A 129 13.63 21.02 20.27
N GLY A 130 13.94 22.13 20.98
CA GLY A 130 13.42 23.46 20.67
C GLY A 130 13.81 23.92 19.27
N ASP A 131 15.11 23.82 18.88
CA ASP A 131 15.56 24.17 17.54
C ASP A 131 14.87 23.35 16.45
N LEU A 132 14.72 22.05 16.69
CA LEU A 132 14.03 21.15 15.76
C LEU A 132 12.54 21.47 15.67
N PHE A 133 11.89 21.75 16.80
CA PHE A 133 10.49 22.12 16.85
C PHE A 133 10.22 23.40 16.06
N ASP A 134 11.00 24.45 16.29
CA ASP A 134 10.90 25.74 15.57
C ASP A 134 11.09 25.58 14.06
N ARG A 135 12.00 24.69 13.66
CA ARG A 135 12.17 24.36 12.24
C ARG A 135 10.95 23.66 11.67
N TYR A 136 10.33 22.77 12.46
CA TYR A 136 9.18 21.97 12.03
C TYR A 136 7.86 22.75 11.99
N VAL A 137 7.74 23.89 12.64
CA VAL A 137 6.55 24.76 12.57
C VAL A 137 6.11 25.06 11.12
N ARG A 138 7.07 25.11 10.19
CA ARG A 138 6.81 25.36 8.77
C ARG A 138 6.73 24.09 7.90
N ILE A 139 6.93 22.92 8.49
CA ILE A 139 7.02 21.63 7.76
C ILE A 139 5.86 20.73 8.13
N SER A 140 5.68 20.44 9.42
CA SER A 140 4.65 19.54 9.91
C SER A 140 4.45 19.70 11.42
N ASP A 141 3.21 19.61 11.86
CA ASP A 141 2.79 19.59 13.27
C ASP A 141 3.07 18.24 13.98
N LYS A 142 3.47 17.21 13.24
CA LYS A 142 3.66 15.84 13.74
C LYS A 142 5.05 15.55 14.32
N VAL A 143 5.87 16.57 14.62
CA VAL A 143 7.28 16.43 14.99
C VAL A 143 7.53 15.40 16.09
N VAL A 144 6.80 15.46 17.20
CA VAL A 144 6.98 14.53 18.34
C VAL A 144 6.62 13.10 17.94
N GLY A 145 5.51 12.92 17.23
CA GLY A 145 5.09 11.60 16.75
C GLY A 145 6.09 10.95 15.79
N ILE A 146 6.74 11.74 14.93
CA ILE A 146 7.78 11.25 14.02
C ILE A 146 9.05 10.92 14.80
N LEU A 147 9.46 11.75 15.76
CA LEU A 147 10.62 11.51 16.65
C LEU A 147 10.48 10.20 17.43
N MET A 148 9.31 9.95 18.03
CA MET A 148 9.07 8.71 18.77
C MET A 148 9.15 7.48 17.88
N ARG A 149 8.65 7.57 16.65
CA ARG A 149 8.78 6.49 15.66
C ARG A 149 10.23 6.31 15.21
N ALA A 150 10.94 7.40 14.95
CA ALA A 150 12.36 7.36 14.59
C ALA A 150 13.20 6.70 15.70
N ARG A 151 12.92 6.98 16.97
CA ARG A 151 13.53 6.31 18.12
C ARG A 151 13.20 4.82 18.15
N LYS A 152 11.96 4.45 17.93
CA LYS A 152 11.54 3.03 17.84
C LYS A 152 12.31 2.28 16.75
N HIS A 153 12.64 2.95 15.64
CA HIS A 153 13.45 2.38 14.55
C HIS A 153 14.97 2.48 14.80
N GLY A 154 15.41 3.01 15.94
CA GLY A 154 16.83 3.13 16.29
C GLY A 154 17.60 4.12 15.42
N LEU A 155 16.93 5.14 14.88
CA LEU A 155 17.55 6.18 14.05
C LEU A 155 17.94 7.42 14.85
N VAL A 156 17.19 7.73 15.89
CA VAL A 156 17.46 8.83 16.82
C VAL A 156 17.35 8.36 18.26
N ASP A 157 18.02 9.07 19.16
CA ASP A 157 17.94 8.88 20.60
C ASP A 157 17.80 10.22 21.32
N PHE A 158 16.99 10.24 22.39
CA PHE A 158 16.78 11.38 23.25
C PHE A 158 16.27 10.94 24.62
N GLU A 159 16.49 11.77 25.64
CA GLU A 159 16.08 11.51 27.02
C GLU A 159 14.56 11.71 27.19
N GLY A 160 13.95 10.88 28.04
CA GLY A 160 12.52 10.92 28.34
C GLY A 160 11.66 10.05 27.42
N GLU A 161 10.39 9.88 27.77
CA GLU A 161 9.44 9.12 26.97
C GLU A 161 8.74 9.98 25.92
N MET A 162 8.38 11.21 26.30
CA MET A 162 7.67 12.17 25.47
C MET A 162 8.26 13.56 25.64
N LEU A 163 8.27 14.35 24.58
CA LEU A 163 8.80 15.70 24.56
C LEU A 163 7.67 16.72 24.48
N TRP A 164 7.75 17.77 25.30
CA TRP A 164 6.76 18.85 25.38
C TRP A 164 7.40 20.19 25.05
N GLN A 165 6.81 20.91 24.12
CA GLN A 165 7.23 22.25 23.77
C GLN A 165 7.24 23.18 25.01
N GLY A 166 8.26 23.99 25.13
CA GLY A 166 8.45 24.95 26.24
C GLY A 166 9.02 24.33 27.51
N ARG A 167 8.84 23.02 27.73
CA ARG A 167 9.39 22.30 28.88
C ARG A 167 10.68 21.59 28.56
N ASP A 168 10.70 20.86 27.46
CA ASP A 168 11.77 19.93 27.08
C ASP A 168 12.60 20.48 25.91
N ASP A 169 12.52 21.79 25.63
CA ASP A 169 13.22 22.44 24.51
C ASP A 169 14.74 22.26 24.57
N HIS A 170 15.29 22.08 25.77
CA HIS A 170 16.73 21.86 26.02
C HIS A 170 17.18 20.41 25.79
N VAL A 171 16.25 19.46 25.64
CA VAL A 171 16.57 18.03 25.46
C VAL A 171 17.32 17.86 24.14
N VAL A 172 18.44 17.14 24.21
CA VAL A 172 19.30 16.89 23.05
C VAL A 172 18.84 15.61 22.32
N ILE A 173 18.58 15.78 21.04
CA ILE A 173 18.25 14.68 20.13
C ILE A 173 19.54 14.32 19.40
N THR A 174 19.92 13.05 19.48
CA THR A 174 21.13 12.51 18.83
C THR A 174 20.73 11.61 17.67
N LEU A 175 21.28 11.86 16.49
CA LEU A 175 21.12 10.99 15.33
C LEU A 175 22.11 9.84 15.44
N LEU A 176 21.62 8.59 15.34
CA LEU A 176 22.42 7.37 15.50
C LEU A 176 22.96 6.81 14.17
N LYS A 177 22.29 7.15 13.03
CA LYS A 177 22.66 6.64 11.69
C LYS A 177 22.62 7.74 10.63
#